data_e968cc1ddca57e0e7452b2bfba1b94b3
#
_entry.id   e968cc1ddca57e0e7452b2bfba1b94b3
#
_cell.length_a   1.000
_cell.length_b   1.000
_cell.length_c   1.000
_cell.angle_alpha   90.00
_cell.angle_beta   90.00
_cell.angle_gamma   90.00
#
_symmetry.space_group_name_H-M   'P 1'
#
loop_
_entity.id
_entity.type
_entity.pdbx_description
1 polymer ?
#
loop_
_entity_poly.entity_id
_entity_poly.type
_entity_poly.pdbx_seq_one_letter_code
_entity_poly.pdbx_strand_id
1 'polypeptide(L)'
;MGNLKFNIKRNHEIWNDVNVWENDGEEWSTHFETTDKLWNEVISPRVGSLIKGSVLEIAPGRGRMTRKLLEANIDLEILDLSDTCIARCKERYGDHISGYHVGNGKDLRAIESNSKDLVFSFDSFVHMHEEVIDSYLEEISRVLKSGGWCWIHHANIQQGNDDNFKNVAGRSDMDITKFRKISEEYGFEIIQQDLIKWEASGNPDWLRDGLSLIKKVN
;
A
#
# COMPACT_ATOMS: atom_id res chain seq x y z
N MET A 1 -8.17 -5.19 -20.72
CA MET A 1 -9.25 -5.68 -19.79
C MET A 1 -8.99 -7.07 -19.19
N GLY A 2 -8.19 -7.96 -19.81
CA GLY A 2 -7.85 -9.28 -19.25
C GLY A 2 -6.94 -9.23 -18.03
N ASN A 3 -5.92 -8.38 -18.03
CA ASN A 3 -4.91 -8.28 -16.97
C ASN A 3 -5.46 -7.74 -15.65
N LEU A 4 -6.26 -6.67 -15.67
CA LEU A 4 -6.86 -6.07 -14.48
C LEU A 4 -7.67 -7.09 -13.66
N LYS A 5 -8.64 -7.77 -14.31
CA LYS A 5 -9.48 -8.77 -13.64
C LYS A 5 -8.68 -9.95 -13.11
N PHE A 6 -7.69 -10.39 -13.87
CA PHE A 6 -6.81 -11.49 -13.47
C PHE A 6 -5.98 -11.11 -12.24
N ASN A 7 -5.38 -9.93 -12.23
CA ASN A 7 -4.55 -9.46 -11.12
C ASN A 7 -5.38 -9.30 -9.83
N ILE A 8 -6.56 -8.66 -9.90
CA ILE A 8 -7.46 -8.52 -8.77
C ILE A 8 -7.89 -9.88 -8.22
N LYS A 9 -8.34 -10.78 -9.10
CA LYS A 9 -8.74 -12.14 -8.70
C LYS A 9 -7.59 -12.87 -8.03
N ARG A 10 -6.39 -12.81 -8.59
CA ARG A 10 -5.20 -13.48 -8.06
C ARG A 10 -4.80 -12.95 -6.69
N ASN A 11 -4.79 -11.63 -6.51
CA ASN A 11 -4.52 -11.02 -5.21
C ASN A 11 -5.59 -11.40 -4.18
N HIS A 12 -6.88 -11.42 -4.57
CA HIS A 12 -7.94 -11.88 -3.67
C HIS A 12 -7.75 -13.33 -3.24
N GLU A 13 -7.47 -14.25 -4.17
CA GLU A 13 -7.25 -15.67 -3.87
C GLU A 13 -6.10 -15.89 -2.89
N ILE A 14 -4.99 -15.14 -3.04
CA ILE A 14 -3.83 -15.25 -2.16
C ILE A 14 -4.14 -14.65 -0.78
N TRP A 15 -4.53 -13.38 -0.75
CA TRP A 15 -4.59 -12.62 0.51
C TRP A 15 -5.85 -12.90 1.34
N ASN A 16 -6.85 -13.55 0.74
CA ASN A 16 -8.02 -14.04 1.47
C ASN A 16 -7.80 -15.41 2.10
N ASP A 17 -6.75 -16.13 1.72
CA ASP A 17 -6.40 -17.41 2.34
C ASP A 17 -5.78 -17.15 3.72
N VAL A 18 -6.42 -17.68 4.75
CA VAL A 18 -5.97 -17.53 6.14
C VAL A 18 -4.62 -18.19 6.41
N ASN A 19 -4.23 -19.18 5.59
CA ASN A 19 -3.00 -19.93 5.79
C ASN A 19 -1.74 -19.18 5.34
N VAL A 20 -1.86 -18.07 4.61
CA VAL A 20 -0.70 -17.23 4.26
C VAL A 20 -0.25 -16.31 5.40
N TRP A 21 -1.02 -16.25 6.48
CA TRP A 21 -0.81 -15.36 7.61
C TRP A 21 -0.43 -16.16 8.87
N GLU A 22 0.86 -16.20 9.18
CA GLU A 22 1.35 -16.91 10.38
C GLU A 22 1.20 -16.07 11.66
N ASN A 23 1.49 -14.78 11.57
CA ASN A 23 1.49 -13.83 12.69
C ASN A 23 0.94 -12.46 12.30
N ASP A 24 -0.26 -12.43 11.71
CA ASP A 24 -0.96 -11.21 11.29
C ASP A 24 -0.12 -10.26 10.41
N GLY A 25 0.84 -10.80 9.64
CA GLY A 25 1.72 -10.07 8.74
C GLY A 25 3.06 -9.64 9.34
N GLU A 26 3.29 -9.83 10.64
CA GLU A 26 4.59 -9.53 11.27
C GLU A 26 5.74 -10.35 10.64
N GLU A 27 5.44 -11.54 10.12
CA GLU A 27 6.36 -12.41 9.39
C GLU A 27 6.99 -11.75 8.16
N TRP A 28 6.32 -10.77 7.56
CA TRP A 28 6.82 -10.04 6.40
C TRP A 28 7.85 -8.95 6.75
N SER A 29 8.06 -8.70 8.05
CA SER A 29 9.04 -7.71 8.53
C SER A 29 10.39 -8.31 8.89
N THR A 30 10.57 -9.63 8.76
CA THR A 30 11.78 -10.35 9.21
C THR A 30 13.07 -9.85 8.56
N HIS A 31 13.00 -9.26 7.37
CA HIS A 31 14.15 -8.61 6.72
C HIS A 31 14.71 -7.41 7.51
N PHE A 32 13.90 -6.83 8.37
CA PHE A 32 14.26 -5.75 9.31
C PHE A 32 14.23 -6.22 10.77
N GLU A 33 14.25 -7.54 11.02
CA GLU A 33 14.08 -8.17 12.30
C GLU A 33 12.66 -8.01 12.90
N THR A 34 12.13 -6.79 12.93
CA THR A 34 10.80 -6.48 13.47
C THR A 34 10.08 -5.41 12.65
N THR A 35 8.75 -5.37 12.76
CA THR A 35 7.94 -4.28 12.18
C THR A 35 8.29 -2.92 12.80
N ASP A 36 8.65 -2.86 14.08
CA ASP A 36 9.04 -1.61 14.73
C ASP A 36 10.34 -1.05 14.15
N LYS A 37 11.32 -1.91 13.86
CA LYS A 37 12.56 -1.50 13.22
C LYS A 37 12.32 -1.04 11.79
N LEU A 38 11.56 -1.80 11.00
CA LEU A 38 11.12 -1.40 9.66
C LEU A 38 10.42 -0.03 9.68
N TRP A 39 9.49 0.17 10.62
CA TRP A 39 8.79 1.43 10.77
C TRP A 39 9.73 2.58 11.09
N ASN A 40 10.60 2.42 12.08
CA ASN A 40 11.47 3.48 12.55
C ASN A 40 12.58 3.85 11.56
N GLU A 41 13.13 2.88 10.85
CA GLU A 41 14.27 3.08 9.94
C GLU A 41 13.83 3.44 8.51
N VAL A 42 12.69 2.93 8.05
CA VAL A 42 12.27 3.06 6.65
C VAL A 42 11.04 3.95 6.50
N ILE A 43 9.96 3.67 7.23
CA ILE A 43 8.66 4.28 6.96
C ILE A 43 8.55 5.65 7.64
N SER A 44 8.72 5.71 8.95
CA SER A 44 8.53 6.92 9.75
C SER A 44 9.41 8.10 9.31
N PRO A 45 10.68 7.94 8.92
CA PRO A 45 11.50 9.05 8.42
C PRO A 45 10.93 9.71 7.14
N ARG A 46 10.12 8.98 6.36
CA ARG A 46 9.55 9.45 5.08
C ARG A 46 8.16 10.04 5.22
N VAL A 47 7.32 9.44 6.03
CA VAL A 47 5.89 9.80 6.10
C VAL A 47 5.41 10.14 7.52
N GLY A 48 6.17 9.82 8.56
CA GLY A 48 5.74 9.95 9.96
C GLY A 48 5.21 11.33 10.32
N SER A 49 5.85 12.42 9.87
CA SER A 49 5.41 13.78 10.12
C SER A 49 4.10 14.18 9.42
N LEU A 50 3.65 13.37 8.46
CA LEU A 50 2.43 13.57 7.67
C LEU A 50 1.25 12.75 8.21
N ILE A 51 1.47 11.84 9.15
CA ILE A 51 0.43 11.02 9.77
C ILE A 51 -0.35 11.86 10.77
N LYS A 52 -1.40 12.53 10.26
CA LYS A 52 -2.28 13.41 11.04
C LYS A 52 -3.61 13.60 10.32
N GLY A 53 -4.64 14.01 11.06
CA GLY A 53 -5.98 14.27 10.52
C GLY A 53 -6.68 12.99 10.08
N SER A 54 -7.30 13.00 8.92
CA SER A 54 -8.03 11.87 8.36
C SER A 54 -7.13 11.05 7.42
N VAL A 55 -6.91 9.79 7.75
CA VAL A 55 -6.00 8.87 7.07
C VAL A 55 -6.76 7.69 6.50
N LEU A 56 -6.43 7.30 5.28
CA LEU A 56 -6.87 6.05 4.68
C LEU A 56 -5.67 5.10 4.53
N GLU A 57 -5.74 3.92 5.12
CA GLU A 57 -4.82 2.82 4.80
C GLU A 57 -5.45 1.90 3.76
N ILE A 58 -4.78 1.76 2.60
CA ILE A 58 -5.20 0.83 1.55
C ILE A 58 -4.43 -0.48 1.72
N ALA A 59 -5.17 -1.59 1.73
CA ALA A 59 -4.68 -2.95 1.87
C ALA A 59 -3.84 -3.17 3.15
N PRO A 60 -4.45 -2.96 4.33
CA PRO A 60 -3.80 -3.18 5.63
C PRO A 60 -3.40 -4.65 5.86
N GLY A 61 -3.94 -5.59 5.08
CA GLY A 61 -3.88 -7.00 5.39
C GLY A 61 -4.49 -7.27 6.76
N ARG A 62 -3.77 -7.96 7.65
CA ARG A 62 -4.23 -8.20 9.02
C ARG A 62 -3.80 -7.11 10.01
N GLY A 63 -3.38 -5.94 9.51
CA GLY A 63 -3.17 -4.74 10.32
C GLY A 63 -1.76 -4.56 10.88
N ARG A 64 -0.73 -5.08 10.19
CA ARG A 64 0.67 -4.89 10.61
C ARG A 64 1.05 -3.42 10.70
N MET A 65 0.79 -2.62 9.65
CA MET A 65 1.09 -1.19 9.64
C MET A 65 -0.01 -0.37 10.33
N THR A 66 -1.25 -0.82 10.30
CA THR A 66 -2.37 -0.22 11.04
C THR A 66 -2.02 0.02 12.51
N ARG A 67 -1.37 -0.96 13.15
CA ARG A 67 -0.88 -0.84 14.54
C ARG A 67 0.00 0.40 14.73
N LYS A 68 0.87 0.66 13.77
CA LYS A 68 1.81 1.78 13.82
C LYS A 68 1.14 3.12 13.50
N LEU A 69 0.19 3.13 12.58
CA LEU A 69 -0.62 4.32 12.29
C LEU A 69 -1.44 4.76 13.50
N LEU A 70 -2.00 3.81 14.25
CA LEU A 70 -2.79 4.06 15.46
C LEU A 70 -1.97 4.57 16.66
N GLU A 71 -0.64 4.59 16.60
CA GLU A 71 0.19 5.29 17.60
C GLU A 71 0.02 6.82 17.51
N ALA A 72 -0.44 7.33 16.36
CA ALA A 72 -0.80 8.73 16.18
C ALA A 72 -2.29 8.97 16.50
N ASN A 73 -2.61 10.19 16.93
CA ASN A 73 -4.00 10.59 17.14
C ASN A 73 -4.63 11.01 15.81
N ILE A 74 -5.16 10.05 15.06
CA ILE A 74 -5.73 10.22 13.72
C ILE A 74 -7.13 9.63 13.61
N ASP A 75 -7.88 10.11 12.63
CA ASP A 75 -9.11 9.50 12.16
C ASP A 75 -8.75 8.49 11.05
N LEU A 76 -8.69 7.20 11.39
CA LEU A 76 -8.21 6.14 10.49
C LEU A 76 -9.37 5.36 9.90
N GLU A 77 -9.43 5.33 8.58
CA GLU A 77 -10.23 4.35 7.83
C GLU A 77 -9.32 3.37 7.11
N ILE A 78 -9.76 2.12 6.97
CA ILE A 78 -9.03 1.07 6.26
C ILE A 78 -9.88 0.44 5.15
N LEU A 79 -9.24 0.10 4.03
CA LEU A 79 -9.89 -0.59 2.92
C LEU A 79 -8.99 -1.73 2.43
N ASP A 80 -9.54 -2.93 2.34
CA ASP A 80 -8.86 -4.11 1.78
C ASP A 80 -9.76 -4.86 0.81
N LEU A 81 -9.17 -5.56 -0.14
CA LEU A 81 -9.87 -6.47 -1.05
C LEU A 81 -10.38 -7.72 -0.34
N SER A 82 -9.67 -8.15 0.74
CA SER A 82 -9.96 -9.34 1.52
C SER A 82 -10.91 -9.03 2.68
N ASP A 83 -12.08 -9.64 2.67
CA ASP A 83 -13.05 -9.55 3.77
C ASP A 83 -12.53 -10.22 5.05
N THR A 84 -11.72 -11.28 4.93
CA THR A 84 -11.08 -11.95 6.08
C THR A 84 -10.03 -11.05 6.74
N CYS A 85 -9.29 -10.25 5.96
CA CYS A 85 -8.35 -9.26 6.50
C CYS A 85 -9.10 -8.14 7.25
N ILE A 86 -10.15 -7.59 6.66
CA ILE A 86 -10.98 -6.56 7.30
C ILE A 86 -11.62 -7.10 8.59
N ALA A 87 -12.17 -8.33 8.57
CA ALA A 87 -12.73 -8.95 9.78
C ALA A 87 -11.67 -9.09 10.89
N ARG A 88 -10.44 -9.50 10.52
CA ARG A 88 -9.33 -9.61 11.46
C ARG A 88 -8.89 -8.26 12.03
N CYS A 89 -8.81 -7.23 11.20
CA CYS A 89 -8.53 -5.88 11.68
C CYS A 89 -9.62 -5.38 12.65
N LYS A 90 -10.90 -5.66 12.36
CA LYS A 90 -12.01 -5.28 13.23
C LYS A 90 -11.94 -5.99 14.58
N GLU A 91 -11.57 -7.26 14.60
CA GLU A 91 -11.34 -8.02 15.83
C GLU A 91 -10.20 -7.43 16.68
N ARG A 92 -9.10 -6.99 16.01
CA ARG A 92 -7.90 -6.46 16.70
C ARG A 92 -8.06 -5.04 17.22
N TYR A 93 -8.74 -4.18 16.46
CA TYR A 93 -8.70 -2.73 16.68
C TYR A 93 -10.05 -2.11 17.07
N GLY A 94 -11.18 -2.81 16.83
CA GLY A 94 -12.51 -2.35 17.27
C GLY A 94 -12.78 -0.89 16.90
N ASP A 95 -13.17 -0.10 17.91
CA ASP A 95 -13.56 1.30 17.74
C ASP A 95 -12.37 2.28 17.57
N HIS A 96 -11.13 1.78 17.55
CA HIS A 96 -9.95 2.62 17.24
C HIS A 96 -9.86 2.99 15.77
N ILE A 97 -10.60 2.31 14.89
CA ILE A 97 -10.70 2.59 13.46
C ILE A 97 -12.11 3.08 13.15
N SER A 98 -12.24 4.22 12.52
CA SER A 98 -13.51 4.88 12.24
C SER A 98 -14.28 4.24 11.07
N GLY A 99 -13.59 3.56 10.15
CA GLY A 99 -14.21 2.91 9.01
C GLY A 99 -13.50 1.66 8.54
N TYR A 100 -14.27 0.58 8.31
CA TYR A 100 -13.81 -0.72 7.82
C TYR A 100 -14.49 -1.01 6.49
N HIS A 101 -13.73 -1.07 5.40
CA HIS A 101 -14.28 -1.21 4.06
C HIS A 101 -13.72 -2.43 3.33
N VAL A 102 -14.60 -3.27 2.78
CA VAL A 102 -14.22 -4.30 1.82
C VAL A 102 -14.31 -3.71 0.42
N GLY A 103 -13.16 -3.59 -0.24
CA GLY A 103 -13.02 -3.02 -1.57
C GLY A 103 -13.19 -4.05 -2.68
N ASN A 104 -13.15 -3.57 -3.92
CA ASN A 104 -13.22 -4.42 -5.11
C ASN A 104 -11.87 -4.58 -5.83
N GLY A 105 -10.78 -4.08 -5.23
CA GLY A 105 -9.42 -4.17 -5.73
C GLY A 105 -9.05 -3.18 -6.83
N LYS A 106 -9.88 -2.16 -7.09
CA LYS A 106 -9.61 -1.16 -8.15
C LYS A 106 -10.11 0.25 -7.85
N ASP A 107 -11.03 0.44 -6.93
CA ASP A 107 -11.56 1.76 -6.62
C ASP A 107 -11.80 1.97 -5.12
N LEU A 108 -12.00 3.23 -4.75
CA LEU A 108 -12.25 3.70 -3.38
C LEU A 108 -13.68 4.24 -3.22
N ARG A 109 -14.67 3.66 -3.91
CA ARG A 109 -16.06 4.16 -3.93
C ARG A 109 -16.71 4.28 -2.55
N ALA A 110 -16.24 3.51 -1.57
CA ALA A 110 -16.71 3.58 -0.18
C ALA A 110 -16.18 4.80 0.57
N ILE A 111 -15.16 5.48 0.03
CA ILE A 111 -14.49 6.62 0.64
C ILE A 111 -14.99 7.91 0.01
N GLU A 112 -15.34 8.88 0.85
CA GLU A 112 -15.83 10.18 0.42
C GLU A 112 -14.74 10.99 -0.32
N SER A 113 -15.17 11.74 -1.35
CA SER A 113 -14.26 12.63 -2.10
C SER A 113 -13.77 13.78 -1.22
N ASN A 114 -12.51 14.22 -1.41
CA ASN A 114 -11.90 15.33 -0.67
C ASN A 114 -11.99 15.18 0.86
N SER A 115 -11.88 13.96 1.37
CA SER A 115 -12.03 13.65 2.79
C SER A 115 -10.72 13.30 3.51
N LYS A 116 -9.68 12.89 2.78
CA LYS A 116 -8.45 12.38 3.39
C LYS A 116 -7.30 13.38 3.31
N ASP A 117 -6.55 13.49 4.41
CA ASP A 117 -5.32 14.26 4.49
C ASP A 117 -4.12 13.41 4.01
N LEU A 118 -4.17 12.09 4.27
CA LEU A 118 -3.14 11.14 3.87
C LEU A 118 -3.78 9.83 3.38
N VAL A 119 -3.27 9.31 2.26
CA VAL A 119 -3.46 7.91 1.86
C VAL A 119 -2.13 7.19 2.05
N PHE A 120 -2.17 6.04 2.69
CA PHE A 120 -1.02 5.21 3.03
C PHE A 120 -1.22 3.78 2.53
N SER A 121 -0.19 3.18 1.94
CA SER A 121 -0.15 1.75 1.66
C SER A 121 1.27 1.21 1.69
N PHE A 122 1.47 0.11 2.38
CA PHE A 122 2.75 -0.58 2.46
C PHE A 122 2.60 -2.08 2.15
N ASP A 123 3.54 -2.60 1.34
CA ASP A 123 3.69 -4.02 0.99
C ASP A 123 2.48 -4.65 0.26
N SER A 124 1.71 -3.82 -0.46
CA SER A 124 0.53 -4.27 -1.21
C SER A 124 0.59 -3.88 -2.69
N PHE A 125 0.89 -2.62 -3.02
CA PHE A 125 0.98 -2.17 -4.42
C PHE A 125 2.14 -2.83 -5.18
N VAL A 126 3.06 -3.46 -4.49
CA VAL A 126 4.11 -4.31 -5.08
C VAL A 126 3.53 -5.50 -5.86
N HIS A 127 2.30 -5.92 -5.55
CA HIS A 127 1.58 -7.03 -6.19
C HIS A 127 0.55 -6.57 -7.23
N MET A 128 0.36 -5.26 -7.40
CA MET A 128 -0.64 -4.70 -8.30
C MET A 128 -0.02 -4.35 -9.65
N HIS A 129 -0.63 -4.84 -10.74
CA HIS A 129 -0.23 -4.46 -12.10
C HIS A 129 -0.54 -2.98 -12.38
N GLU A 130 0.13 -2.44 -13.40
CA GLU A 130 0.03 -1.05 -13.85
C GLU A 130 -1.43 -0.58 -13.96
N GLU A 131 -2.30 -1.36 -14.60
CA GLU A 131 -3.72 -1.01 -14.80
C GLU A 131 -4.50 -0.90 -13.47
N VAL A 132 -4.11 -1.66 -12.45
CA VAL A 132 -4.73 -1.58 -11.11
C VAL A 132 -4.23 -0.35 -10.37
N ILE A 133 -2.94 -0.07 -10.44
CA ILE A 133 -2.33 1.11 -9.84
C ILE A 133 -2.87 2.39 -10.47
N ASP A 134 -3.01 2.41 -11.80
CA ASP A 134 -3.63 3.49 -12.55
C ASP A 134 -5.03 3.82 -11.99
N SER A 135 -5.90 2.80 -11.90
CA SER A 135 -7.24 2.95 -11.34
C SER A 135 -7.25 3.45 -9.89
N TYR A 136 -6.31 2.97 -9.05
CA TYR A 136 -6.19 3.45 -7.68
C TYR A 136 -5.68 4.89 -7.59
N LEU A 137 -4.73 5.31 -8.44
CA LEU A 137 -4.20 6.68 -8.41
C LEU A 137 -5.25 7.71 -8.82
N GLU A 138 -6.14 7.39 -9.78
CA GLU A 138 -7.32 8.19 -10.09
C GLU A 138 -8.20 8.39 -8.84
N GLU A 139 -8.54 7.30 -8.17
CA GLU A 139 -9.39 7.31 -6.98
C GLU A 139 -8.71 7.95 -5.76
N ILE A 140 -7.41 7.75 -5.58
CA ILE A 140 -6.62 8.43 -4.53
C ILE A 140 -6.65 9.93 -4.76
N SER A 141 -6.52 10.39 -6.02
CA SER A 141 -6.68 11.81 -6.33
C SER A 141 -8.08 12.32 -5.96
N ARG A 142 -9.13 11.52 -6.19
CA ARG A 142 -10.51 11.90 -5.83
C ARG A 142 -10.72 12.02 -4.32
N VAL A 143 -10.22 11.07 -3.52
CA VAL A 143 -10.47 11.02 -2.07
C VAL A 143 -9.60 11.98 -1.27
N LEU A 144 -8.42 12.31 -1.76
CA LEU A 144 -7.53 13.27 -1.11
C LEU A 144 -8.09 14.69 -1.19
N LYS A 145 -7.96 15.42 -0.09
CA LYS A 145 -8.12 16.88 -0.05
C LYS A 145 -7.09 17.55 -0.95
N SER A 146 -7.35 18.80 -1.37
CA SER A 146 -6.34 19.62 -2.03
C SER A 146 -5.11 19.77 -1.13
N GLY A 147 -3.92 19.52 -1.69
CA GLY A 147 -2.66 19.49 -0.94
C GLY A 147 -2.47 18.25 -0.06
N GLY A 148 -3.36 17.28 -0.12
CA GLY A 148 -3.26 16.00 0.59
C GLY A 148 -2.11 15.14 0.07
N TRP A 149 -1.70 14.17 0.88
CA TRP A 149 -0.50 13.37 0.66
C TRP A 149 -0.86 11.92 0.35
N CYS A 150 -0.03 11.27 -0.45
CA CYS A 150 -0.10 9.83 -0.63
C CYS A 150 1.30 9.23 -0.52
N TRP A 151 1.43 8.16 0.27
CA TRP A 151 2.67 7.41 0.40
C TRP A 151 2.43 5.93 0.09
N ILE A 152 3.14 5.42 -0.90
CA ILE A 152 2.95 4.07 -1.42
C ILE A 152 4.28 3.35 -1.59
N HIS A 153 4.31 2.09 -1.10
CA HIS A 153 5.31 1.09 -1.43
C HIS A 153 4.82 0.26 -2.63
N HIS A 154 5.54 0.34 -3.75
CA HIS A 154 5.19 -0.34 -4.99
C HIS A 154 6.39 -1.10 -5.58
N ALA A 155 6.17 -1.96 -6.57
CA ALA A 155 7.25 -2.65 -7.25
C ALA A 155 8.16 -1.69 -8.02
N ASN A 156 9.41 -2.12 -8.25
CA ASN A 156 10.37 -1.49 -9.15
C ASN A 156 11.07 -2.56 -10.00
N ILE A 157 10.30 -3.17 -10.90
CA ILE A 157 10.80 -4.21 -11.79
C ILE A 157 10.99 -3.62 -13.18
N GLN A 158 12.24 -3.50 -13.63
CA GLN A 158 12.54 -3.18 -15.02
C GLN A 158 12.18 -4.37 -15.92
N GLN A 159 11.56 -4.08 -17.07
CA GLN A 159 10.95 -5.06 -17.96
C GLN A 159 11.77 -6.37 -18.12
N GLY A 160 11.10 -7.47 -17.89
CA GLY A 160 11.50 -8.79 -18.37
C GLY A 160 12.01 -9.78 -17.33
N ASN A 161 12.01 -9.47 -16.05
CA ASN A 161 12.74 -10.31 -15.08
C ASN A 161 11.94 -10.97 -13.97
N ASP A 162 10.64 -10.88 -13.87
CA ASP A 162 9.94 -11.63 -12.82
C ASP A 162 8.62 -12.27 -13.26
N ASP A 163 8.73 -13.53 -13.75
CA ASP A 163 7.59 -14.45 -13.87
C ASP A 163 7.11 -14.98 -12.49
N ASN A 164 7.66 -14.48 -11.38
CA ASN A 164 7.38 -14.96 -10.02
C ASN A 164 6.07 -14.43 -9.42
N PHE A 165 5.17 -13.89 -10.22
CA PHE A 165 3.82 -13.51 -9.80
C PHE A 165 2.96 -14.68 -9.29
N LYS A 166 3.54 -15.90 -9.23
CA LYS A 166 2.86 -17.12 -8.82
C LYS A 166 2.89 -17.41 -7.31
N ASN A 167 3.66 -16.63 -6.55
CA ASN A 167 3.80 -16.78 -5.10
C ASN A 167 3.56 -15.46 -4.36
N VAL A 168 3.44 -15.52 -3.03
CA VAL A 168 3.21 -14.36 -2.15
C VAL A 168 4.32 -13.31 -2.20
N ALA A 169 5.52 -13.67 -2.68
CA ALA A 169 6.66 -12.75 -2.82
C ALA A 169 6.74 -12.12 -4.23
N GLY A 170 5.83 -12.48 -5.16
CA GLY A 170 5.81 -11.97 -6.52
C GLY A 170 5.65 -10.45 -6.58
N ARG A 171 6.36 -9.81 -7.51
CA ARG A 171 6.26 -8.38 -7.79
C ARG A 171 5.57 -8.17 -9.14
N SER A 172 4.83 -7.08 -9.24
CA SER A 172 4.23 -6.66 -10.51
C SER A 172 5.27 -6.07 -11.46
N ASP A 173 4.84 -5.74 -12.67
CA ASP A 173 5.65 -5.10 -13.71
C ASP A 173 5.78 -3.58 -13.56
N MET A 174 5.41 -3.04 -12.39
CA MET A 174 5.55 -1.62 -12.06
C MET A 174 7.03 -1.25 -11.84
N ASP A 175 7.38 -0.01 -12.18
CA ASP A 175 8.62 0.64 -11.83
C ASP A 175 8.41 2.11 -11.42
N ILE A 176 9.44 2.74 -10.85
CA ILE A 176 9.36 4.14 -10.36
C ILE A 176 9.05 5.14 -11.47
N THR A 177 9.46 4.87 -12.70
CA THR A 177 9.24 5.78 -13.84
C THR A 177 7.77 5.72 -14.30
N LYS A 178 7.22 4.52 -14.42
CA LYS A 178 5.80 4.31 -14.72
C LYS A 178 4.92 4.90 -13.62
N PHE A 179 5.25 4.60 -12.34
CA PHE A 179 4.50 5.11 -11.21
C PHE A 179 4.47 6.65 -11.20
N ARG A 180 5.62 7.30 -11.44
CA ARG A 180 5.71 8.77 -11.59
C ARG A 180 4.78 9.28 -12.68
N LYS A 181 4.89 8.70 -13.89
CA LYS A 181 4.10 9.13 -15.04
C LYS A 181 2.61 9.09 -14.76
N ILE A 182 2.11 7.96 -14.23
CA ILE A 182 0.70 7.80 -13.91
C ILE A 182 0.28 8.78 -12.80
N SER A 183 1.10 8.97 -11.78
CA SER A 183 0.81 9.93 -10.70
C SER A 183 0.66 11.36 -11.23
N GLU A 184 1.54 11.79 -12.12
CA GLU A 184 1.51 13.13 -12.74
C GLU A 184 0.23 13.32 -13.60
N GLU A 185 -0.26 12.27 -14.28
CA GLU A 185 -1.50 12.30 -15.08
C GLU A 185 -2.74 12.58 -14.21
N TYR A 186 -2.74 12.15 -12.94
CA TYR A 186 -3.82 12.40 -11.97
C TYR A 186 -3.60 13.61 -11.06
N GLY A 187 -2.66 14.49 -11.42
CA GLY A 187 -2.43 15.76 -10.72
C GLY A 187 -1.62 15.64 -9.44
N PHE A 188 -0.73 14.67 -9.36
CA PHE A 188 0.22 14.56 -8.26
C PHE A 188 1.59 15.15 -8.62
N GLU A 189 2.21 15.81 -7.64
CA GLU A 189 3.61 16.15 -7.63
C GLU A 189 4.41 15.04 -6.92
N ILE A 190 5.50 14.60 -7.51
CA ILE A 190 6.42 13.66 -6.87
C ILE A 190 7.34 14.41 -5.92
N ILE A 191 7.18 14.19 -4.65
CA ILE A 191 7.98 14.85 -3.61
C ILE A 191 9.25 14.07 -3.30
N GLN A 192 9.13 12.73 -3.20
CA GLN A 192 10.25 11.84 -2.96
C GLN A 192 9.99 10.47 -3.58
N GLN A 193 11.01 9.91 -4.20
CA GLN A 193 11.02 8.50 -4.65
C GLN A 193 12.35 7.87 -4.26
N ASP A 194 12.27 6.82 -3.46
CA ASP A 194 13.42 6.03 -3.04
C ASP A 194 13.27 4.58 -3.51
N LEU A 195 14.40 3.92 -3.67
CA LEU A 195 14.45 2.46 -3.82
C LEU A 195 14.80 1.84 -2.48
N ILE A 196 14.00 0.86 -2.05
CA ILE A 196 14.30 0.12 -0.83
C ILE A 196 15.21 -1.06 -1.14
N LYS A 197 16.26 -1.20 -0.33
CA LYS A 197 17.17 -2.33 -0.33
C LYS A 197 16.76 -3.30 0.76
N TRP A 198 16.37 -4.50 0.35
CA TRP A 198 16.05 -5.59 1.26
C TRP A 198 17.34 -6.37 1.57
N GLU A 199 18.01 -6.11 2.70
CA GLU A 199 19.33 -6.66 3.03
C GLU A 199 19.37 -8.20 3.10
N ALA A 200 18.26 -8.85 3.43
CA ALA A 200 18.22 -10.30 3.59
C ALA A 200 18.25 -11.10 2.27
N SER A 201 18.17 -10.44 1.11
CA SER A 201 18.20 -11.15 -0.19
C SER A 201 19.59 -11.70 -0.54
N GLY A 202 20.65 -11.28 0.16
CA GLY A 202 22.03 -11.59 -0.20
C GLY A 202 22.49 -10.98 -1.54
N ASN A 203 21.60 -10.29 -2.25
CA ASN A 203 21.90 -9.61 -3.50
C ASN A 203 21.88 -8.10 -3.28
N PRO A 204 23.04 -7.43 -3.30
CA PRO A 204 23.14 -5.99 -3.07
C PRO A 204 22.46 -5.14 -4.14
N ASP A 205 22.15 -5.72 -5.31
CA ASP A 205 21.54 -5.02 -6.45
C ASP A 205 20.01 -5.22 -6.50
N TRP A 206 19.42 -5.82 -5.49
CA TRP A 206 18.00 -6.12 -5.49
C TRP A 206 17.13 -4.92 -5.08
N LEU A 207 17.10 -3.92 -5.94
CA LEU A 207 16.29 -2.70 -5.80
C LEU A 207 14.90 -2.90 -6.42
N ARG A 208 14.18 -3.93 -5.93
CA ARG A 208 12.89 -4.37 -6.50
C ARG A 208 11.71 -3.50 -6.15
N ASP A 209 11.83 -2.68 -5.14
CA ASP A 209 10.71 -1.96 -4.58
C ASP A 209 10.99 -0.46 -4.51
N GLY A 210 9.98 0.34 -4.85
CA GLY A 210 9.98 1.79 -4.79
C GLY A 210 9.12 2.30 -3.63
N LEU A 211 9.58 3.36 -3.01
CA LEU A 211 8.84 4.13 -1.99
C LEU A 211 8.56 5.51 -2.56
N SER A 212 7.30 5.82 -2.81
CA SER A 212 6.91 7.10 -3.41
C SER A 212 6.04 7.92 -2.46
N LEU A 213 6.50 9.14 -2.16
CA LEU A 213 5.72 10.19 -1.52
C LEU A 213 5.29 11.17 -2.59
N ILE A 214 3.99 11.31 -2.76
CA ILE A 214 3.38 12.21 -3.73
C ILE A 214 2.38 13.13 -3.04
N LYS A 215 2.16 14.31 -3.63
CA LYS A 215 1.25 15.31 -3.11
C LYS A 215 0.25 15.72 -4.17
N LYS A 216 -1.03 15.74 -3.83
CA LYS A 216 -2.07 16.24 -4.72
C LYS A 216 -1.88 17.75 -4.93
N VAL A 217 -1.73 18.15 -6.18
CA VAL A 217 -1.67 19.55 -6.59
C VAL A 217 -3.09 19.94 -7.00
N ASN A 218 -3.77 20.72 -6.21
CA ASN A 218 -5.10 21.31 -6.44
C ASN A 218 -6.08 20.60 -7.38
#